data_c922dbd44a9ee06eea721835af5e3923
#
_entry.id   c922dbd44a9ee06eea721835af5e3923
#
_cell.length_a   1.000
_cell.length_b   1.000
_cell.length_c   1.000
_cell.angle_alpha   90.00
_cell.angle_beta   90.00
_cell.angle_gamma   90.00
#
_symmetry.space_group_name_H-M   'P 1'
#
loop_
_entity.id
_entity.type
_entity.pdbx_description
1 polymer ?
#
loop_
_entity_poly.entity_id
_entity_poly.type
_entity_poly.pdbx_seq_one_letter_code
_entity_poly.pdbx_strand_id
1 'polypeptide(L)'
;MSKKEIEIYNENADEIKIRPYEHHAKYYETDQMGIIHHSNYIKWMEEARMDLMDQIGLSYKQMEKMEIISPVLAVSCEYHSMVHFDDTVVIETKITRYNGIKMDVEYRMTDKETGELRTTGKSSHCFLNRSGRPISLKRSYPEIDTKFFEYTDA
;
A
#
# COMPACT_ATOMS: atom_id res chain seq x y z
N MET A 1 11.73 -21.22 -0.73
CA MET A 1 12.92 -20.48 -0.28
C MET A 1 12.53 -19.52 0.84
N SER A 2 13.35 -19.42 1.87
CA SER A 2 13.15 -18.42 2.92
C SER A 2 13.60 -17.03 2.40
N LYS A 3 13.16 -15.94 3.07
CA LYS A 3 13.62 -14.58 2.75
C LYS A 3 15.16 -14.47 2.72
N LYS A 4 15.85 -15.17 3.65
CA LYS A 4 17.32 -15.22 3.71
C LYS A 4 17.97 -15.93 2.52
N GLU A 5 17.32 -16.95 1.97
CA GLU A 5 17.83 -17.68 0.79
C GLU A 5 17.70 -16.84 -0.48
N ILE A 6 16.63 -16.01 -0.57
CA ILE A 6 16.43 -15.07 -1.67
C ILE A 6 17.47 -13.95 -1.63
N GLU A 7 17.79 -13.43 -0.45
CA GLU A 7 18.81 -12.39 -0.25
C GLU A 7 20.22 -12.86 -0.71
N ILE A 8 20.56 -14.14 -0.49
CA ILE A 8 21.86 -14.70 -0.90
C ILE A 8 21.99 -14.79 -2.42
N TYR A 9 20.89 -15.02 -3.14
CA TYR A 9 20.90 -15.10 -4.60
C TYR A 9 20.88 -13.73 -5.30
N ASN A 10 20.53 -12.67 -4.59
CA ASN A 10 20.38 -11.31 -5.13
C ASN A 10 21.51 -10.35 -4.73
N GLU A 11 22.70 -10.85 -4.42
CA GLU A 11 23.87 -10.01 -4.06
C GLU A 11 24.26 -8.96 -5.11
N ASN A 12 23.64 -8.97 -6.30
CA ASN A 12 23.87 -8.01 -7.37
C ASN A 12 22.59 -7.33 -7.91
N ALA A 13 21.45 -7.54 -7.30
CA ALA A 13 20.27 -6.75 -7.63
C ALA A 13 20.29 -5.49 -6.77
N ASP A 14 20.35 -4.31 -7.41
CA ASP A 14 20.12 -3.05 -6.73
C ASP A 14 18.81 -3.19 -5.95
N GLU A 15 18.87 -3.25 -4.60
CA GLU A 15 17.70 -3.25 -3.75
C GLU A 15 16.87 -2.02 -4.11
N ILE A 16 15.67 -2.24 -4.66
CA ILE A 16 14.74 -1.15 -4.92
C ILE A 16 14.28 -0.62 -3.56
N LYS A 17 14.84 0.53 -3.19
CA LYS A 17 14.44 1.22 -1.98
C LYS A 17 13.08 1.86 -2.21
N ILE A 18 12.06 1.40 -1.48
CA ILE A 18 10.72 1.94 -1.55
C ILE A 18 10.69 3.35 -0.97
N ARG A 19 10.19 4.30 -1.77
CA ARG A 19 9.98 5.68 -1.34
C ARG A 19 8.61 5.81 -0.71
N PRO A 20 8.45 6.63 0.33
CA PRO A 20 7.13 6.98 0.82
C PRO A 20 6.36 7.78 -0.23
N TYR A 21 5.04 7.72 -0.15
CA TYR A 21 4.15 8.53 -0.97
C TYR A 21 3.90 9.87 -0.28
N GLU A 22 3.93 10.97 -1.02
CA GLU A 22 3.62 12.29 -0.50
C GLU A 22 2.29 12.78 -1.05
N HIS A 23 1.40 13.21 -0.16
CA HIS A 23 0.12 13.81 -0.53
C HIS A 23 0.07 15.25 -0.04
N HIS A 24 -0.21 16.18 -0.95
CA HIS A 24 -0.46 17.57 -0.62
C HIS A 24 -1.95 17.79 -0.41
N ALA A 25 -2.34 18.17 0.82
CA ALA A 25 -3.74 18.32 1.20
C ALA A 25 -4.43 19.42 0.41
N LYS A 26 -5.57 19.09 -0.18
CA LYS A 26 -6.35 19.98 -1.05
C LYS A 26 -7.45 20.70 -0.28
N TYR A 27 -7.79 21.89 -0.72
CA TYR A 27 -8.88 22.66 -0.13
C TYR A 27 -10.21 21.89 -0.10
N TYR A 28 -10.55 21.19 -1.18
CA TYR A 28 -11.79 20.41 -1.27
C TYR A 28 -11.82 19.18 -0.37
N GLU A 29 -10.70 18.83 0.24
CA GLU A 29 -10.61 17.70 1.18
C GLU A 29 -10.93 18.12 2.62
N THR A 30 -11.06 19.41 2.88
CA THR A 30 -11.39 19.94 4.20
C THR A 30 -12.89 19.86 4.52
N ASP A 31 -13.19 19.79 5.81
CA ASP A 31 -14.55 19.91 6.34
C ASP A 31 -14.86 21.34 6.80
N GLN A 32 -16.02 21.54 7.45
CA GLN A 32 -16.43 22.84 7.95
C GLN A 32 -15.52 23.41 9.04
N MET A 33 -14.75 22.56 9.72
CA MET A 33 -13.81 22.99 10.76
C MET A 33 -12.43 23.38 10.19
N GLY A 34 -12.24 23.29 8.87
CA GLY A 34 -10.97 23.63 8.21
C GLY A 34 -9.91 22.54 8.34
N ILE A 35 -10.26 21.36 8.80
CA ILE A 35 -9.39 20.20 8.84
C ILE A 35 -9.79 19.18 7.79
N ILE A 36 -8.89 18.27 7.46
CA ILE A 36 -9.17 17.24 6.47
C ILE A 36 -10.29 16.32 6.96
N HIS A 37 -11.32 16.15 6.11
CA HIS A 37 -12.41 15.24 6.40
C HIS A 37 -11.88 13.80 6.49
N HIS A 38 -12.33 13.08 7.51
CA HIS A 38 -11.82 11.74 7.83
C HIS A 38 -11.88 10.73 6.69
N SER A 39 -12.81 10.87 5.76
CA SER A 39 -12.94 9.98 4.59
C SER A 39 -11.75 10.06 3.62
N ASN A 40 -11.05 11.19 3.59
CA ASN A 40 -9.96 11.40 2.65
C ASN A 40 -8.73 10.55 2.95
N TYR A 41 -8.49 10.22 4.21
CA TYR A 41 -7.33 9.41 4.61
C TYR A 41 -7.37 8.01 3.98
N ILE A 42 -8.56 7.43 3.82
CA ILE A 42 -8.73 6.13 3.15
C ILE A 42 -8.38 6.25 1.66
N LYS A 43 -8.73 7.34 1.01
CA LYS A 43 -8.33 7.62 -0.38
C LYS A 43 -6.82 7.76 -0.52
N TRP A 44 -6.19 8.45 0.42
CA TRP A 44 -4.73 8.61 0.43
C TRP A 44 -4.01 7.27 0.65
N MET A 45 -4.58 6.38 1.48
CA MET A 45 -4.07 5.03 1.64
C MET A 45 -4.10 4.25 0.33
N GLU A 46 -5.19 4.37 -0.43
CA GLU A 46 -5.30 3.76 -1.76
C GLU A 46 -4.25 4.30 -2.72
N GLU A 47 -4.09 5.62 -2.79
CA GLU A 47 -3.07 6.27 -3.62
C GLU A 47 -1.67 5.78 -3.25
N ALA A 48 -1.36 5.72 -1.97
CA ALA A 48 -0.06 5.26 -1.47
C ALA A 48 0.20 3.79 -1.79
N ARG A 49 -0.83 2.95 -1.68
CA ARG A 49 -0.73 1.52 -2.06
C ARG A 49 -0.49 1.37 -3.55
N MET A 50 -1.18 2.12 -4.39
CA MET A 50 -0.98 2.08 -5.83
C MET A 50 0.41 2.56 -6.23
N ASP A 51 0.93 3.58 -5.56
CA ASP A 51 2.29 4.04 -5.75
C ASP A 51 3.32 2.97 -5.36
N LEU A 52 3.11 2.27 -4.25
CA LEU A 52 3.94 1.13 -3.85
C LEU A 52 3.92 0.05 -4.92
N MET A 53 2.76 -0.31 -5.45
CA MET A 53 2.60 -1.30 -6.51
C MET A 53 3.39 -0.91 -7.76
N ASP A 54 3.33 0.36 -8.15
CA ASP A 54 4.10 0.88 -9.28
C ASP A 54 5.61 0.74 -9.04
N GLN A 55 6.08 1.06 -7.85
CA GLN A 55 7.50 0.99 -7.50
C GLN A 55 8.05 -0.44 -7.55
N ILE A 56 7.26 -1.42 -7.15
CA ILE A 56 7.69 -2.84 -7.18
C ILE A 56 7.44 -3.51 -8.52
N GLY A 57 6.96 -2.77 -9.53
CA GLY A 57 6.74 -3.28 -10.87
C GLY A 57 5.45 -4.08 -11.05
N LEU A 58 4.48 -3.89 -10.16
CA LEU A 58 3.18 -4.55 -10.20
C LEU A 58 2.05 -3.50 -10.29
N SER A 59 2.09 -2.65 -11.32
CA SER A 59 1.08 -1.60 -11.46
C SER A 59 -0.34 -2.18 -11.52
N TYR A 60 -1.30 -1.42 -11.03
CA TYR A 60 -2.72 -1.78 -11.11
C TYR A 60 -3.14 -2.11 -12.55
N LYS A 61 -2.65 -1.33 -13.51
CA LYS A 61 -2.90 -1.55 -14.94
C LYS A 61 -2.40 -2.90 -15.44
N GLN A 62 -1.21 -3.34 -14.99
CA GLN A 62 -0.69 -4.66 -15.33
C GLN A 62 -1.49 -5.77 -14.70
N MET A 63 -1.87 -5.63 -13.44
CA MET A 63 -2.74 -6.58 -12.74
C MET A 63 -4.09 -6.72 -13.44
N GLU A 64 -4.68 -5.60 -13.85
CA GLU A 64 -5.94 -5.57 -14.59
C GLU A 64 -5.83 -6.30 -15.94
N LYS A 65 -4.74 -6.08 -16.70
CA LYS A 65 -4.48 -6.81 -17.94
C LYS A 65 -4.37 -8.32 -17.74
N MET A 66 -3.85 -8.76 -16.60
CA MET A 66 -3.76 -10.16 -16.22
C MET A 66 -5.05 -10.69 -15.62
N GLU A 67 -6.10 -9.86 -15.59
CA GLU A 67 -7.42 -10.20 -15.05
C GLU A 67 -7.39 -10.55 -13.55
N ILE A 68 -6.45 -9.96 -12.82
CA ILE A 68 -6.35 -10.10 -11.37
C ILE A 68 -7.03 -8.91 -10.72
N ILE A 69 -8.01 -9.18 -9.88
CA ILE A 69 -8.73 -8.18 -9.10
C ILE A 69 -8.29 -8.31 -7.64
N SER A 70 -8.01 -7.16 -7.01
CA SER A 70 -7.59 -7.13 -5.61
C SER A 70 -8.53 -6.23 -4.80
N PRO A 71 -9.71 -6.73 -4.38
CA PRO A 71 -10.64 -5.93 -3.60
C PRO A 71 -10.15 -5.68 -2.19
N VAL A 72 -10.63 -4.60 -1.59
CA VAL A 72 -10.43 -4.30 -0.18
C VAL A 72 -11.43 -5.12 0.64
N LEU A 73 -10.92 -5.94 1.56
CA LEU A 73 -11.76 -6.73 2.47
C LEU A 73 -12.10 -5.96 3.74
N ALA A 74 -11.15 -5.17 4.23
CA ALA A 74 -11.29 -4.38 5.44
C ALA A 74 -10.32 -3.21 5.41
N VAL A 75 -10.71 -2.11 6.04
CA VAL A 75 -9.88 -0.93 6.21
C VAL A 75 -10.15 -0.33 7.58
N SER A 76 -9.09 0.14 8.25
CA SER A 76 -9.20 0.86 9.51
C SER A 76 -8.23 2.03 9.55
N CYS A 77 -8.62 3.07 10.26
CA CYS A 77 -7.79 4.26 10.49
C CYS A 77 -7.88 4.66 11.96
N GLU A 78 -6.77 5.14 12.50
CA GLU A 78 -6.69 5.83 13.77
C GLU A 78 -6.15 7.24 13.53
N TYR A 79 -6.87 8.24 13.99
CA TYR A 79 -6.54 9.66 13.79
C TYR A 79 -5.87 10.20 15.04
N HIS A 80 -4.60 10.58 14.92
CA HIS A 80 -3.77 11.03 16.05
C HIS A 80 -3.63 12.54 16.13
N SER A 81 -3.53 13.21 15.00
CA SER A 81 -3.52 14.66 14.91
C SER A 81 -4.11 15.13 13.58
N MET A 82 -4.51 16.38 13.53
CA MET A 82 -5.26 16.93 12.41
C MET A 82 -4.35 17.38 11.28
N VAL A 83 -4.72 17.02 10.05
CA VAL A 83 -4.12 17.58 8.83
C VAL A 83 -4.96 18.77 8.39
N HIS A 84 -4.30 19.85 8.02
CA HIS A 84 -4.93 21.07 7.53
C HIS A 84 -4.69 21.24 6.03
N PHE A 85 -5.47 22.13 5.43
CA PHE A 85 -5.24 22.55 4.05
C PHE A 85 -3.77 22.97 3.86
N ASP A 86 -3.21 22.60 2.73
CA ASP A 86 -1.85 22.93 2.30
C ASP A 86 -0.72 22.16 3.03
N ASP A 87 -1.04 21.36 4.04
CA ASP A 87 -0.06 20.44 4.63
C ASP A 87 0.33 19.36 3.62
N THR A 88 1.59 18.93 3.68
CA THR A 88 2.04 17.75 2.96
C THR A 88 2.21 16.59 3.93
N VAL A 89 1.61 15.46 3.60
CA VAL A 89 1.63 14.24 4.40
C VAL A 89 2.52 13.21 3.72
N VAL A 90 3.44 12.65 4.48
CA VAL A 90 4.31 11.55 4.03
C VAL A 90 3.69 10.23 4.48
N ILE A 91 3.42 9.35 3.54
CA ILE A 91 2.75 8.08 3.80
C ILE A 91 3.71 6.93 3.54
N GLU A 92 4.13 6.26 4.62
CA GLU A 92 4.88 5.02 4.55
C GLU A 92 3.89 3.86 4.43
N THR A 93 4.12 3.00 3.44
CA THR A 93 3.24 1.87 3.13
C THR A 93 4.05 0.58 3.20
N LYS A 94 3.57 -0.39 3.98
CA LYS A 94 4.25 -1.68 4.15
C LYS A 94 3.27 -2.83 3.97
N ILE A 95 3.67 -3.84 3.20
CA ILE A 95 2.97 -5.12 3.17
C ILE A 95 3.45 -5.90 4.39
N THR A 96 2.56 -6.18 5.32
CA THR A 96 2.89 -6.82 6.60
C THR A 96 2.59 -8.30 6.64
N ARG A 97 1.64 -8.74 5.82
CA ARG A 97 1.29 -10.16 5.64
C ARG A 97 0.95 -10.44 4.20
N TYR A 98 1.44 -11.56 3.71
CA TYR A 98 1.15 -12.02 2.37
C TYR A 98 1.30 -13.55 2.31
N ASN A 99 0.32 -14.23 1.73
CA ASN A 99 0.34 -15.69 1.59
C ASN A 99 -0.08 -16.19 0.20
N GLY A 100 -0.14 -15.28 -0.78
CA GLY A 100 -0.58 -15.60 -2.14
C GLY A 100 -2.09 -15.53 -2.35
N ILE A 101 -2.89 -15.57 -1.28
CA ILE A 101 -4.36 -15.51 -1.30
C ILE A 101 -4.84 -14.21 -0.69
N LYS A 102 -4.23 -13.79 0.41
CA LYS A 102 -4.54 -12.57 1.15
C LYS A 102 -3.29 -11.73 1.38
N MET A 103 -3.51 -10.42 1.53
CA MET A 103 -2.46 -9.45 1.78
C MET A 103 -2.95 -8.40 2.78
N ASP A 104 -2.12 -8.10 3.78
CA ASP A 104 -2.35 -7.01 4.72
C ASP A 104 -1.33 -5.91 4.49
N VAL A 105 -1.79 -4.68 4.57
CA VAL A 105 -0.97 -3.48 4.35
C VAL A 105 -1.15 -2.54 5.54
N GLU A 106 -0.06 -1.95 6.01
CA GLU A 106 -0.05 -0.93 7.04
C GLU A 106 0.43 0.39 6.48
N TYR A 107 -0.15 1.48 6.99
CA TYR A 107 0.12 2.85 6.57
C TYR A 107 0.46 3.71 7.78
N ARG A 108 1.48 4.55 7.63
CA ARG A 108 1.86 5.54 8.63
C ARG A 108 1.98 6.89 7.96
N MET A 109 1.17 7.85 8.42
CA MET A 109 1.11 9.19 7.86
C MET A 109 1.70 10.19 8.84
N THR A 110 2.71 10.93 8.39
CA THR A 110 3.38 11.96 9.18
C THR A 110 3.40 13.28 8.42
N ASP A 111 3.45 14.39 9.16
CA ASP A 111 3.64 15.70 8.54
C ASP A 111 5.05 15.80 7.97
N LYS A 112 5.16 16.26 6.73
CA LYS A 112 6.45 16.36 6.05
C LYS A 112 7.43 17.32 6.73
N GLU A 113 6.94 18.46 7.23
CA GLU A 113 7.77 19.49 7.84
C GLU A 113 8.14 19.19 9.29
N THR A 114 7.18 18.74 10.09
CA THR A 114 7.34 18.55 11.53
C THR A 114 7.65 17.12 11.94
N GLY A 115 7.31 16.14 11.10
CA GLY A 115 7.40 14.72 11.44
C GLY A 115 6.32 14.24 12.40
N GLU A 116 5.36 15.09 12.74
CA GLU A 116 4.27 14.71 13.65
C GLU A 116 3.39 13.62 13.06
N LEU A 117 3.08 12.62 13.89
CA LEU A 117 2.19 11.52 13.49
C LEU A 117 0.77 12.05 13.31
N ARG A 118 0.23 11.87 12.11
CA ARG A 118 -1.14 12.28 11.76
C ARG A 118 -2.12 11.13 11.88
N THR A 119 -1.85 10.02 11.20
CA THR A 119 -2.79 8.91 11.07
C THR A 119 -2.02 7.61 10.89
N THR A 120 -2.55 6.55 11.45
CA THR A 120 -2.14 5.17 11.15
C THR A 120 -3.32 4.43 10.54
N GLY A 121 -3.04 3.48 9.67
CA GLY A 121 -4.09 2.72 9.01
C GLY A 121 -3.67 1.32 8.65
N LYS A 122 -4.67 0.49 8.38
CA LYS A 122 -4.49 -0.89 7.91
C LYS A 122 -5.53 -1.21 6.86
N SER A 123 -5.15 -2.04 5.90
CA SER A 123 -6.10 -2.60 4.95
C SER A 123 -5.80 -4.06 4.67
N SER A 124 -6.82 -4.83 4.35
CA SER A 124 -6.69 -6.23 3.97
C SER A 124 -7.30 -6.44 2.59
N HIS A 125 -6.66 -7.32 1.83
CA HIS A 125 -7.01 -7.59 0.45
C HIS A 125 -6.98 -9.09 0.17
N CYS A 126 -7.74 -9.51 -0.82
CA CYS A 126 -7.57 -10.83 -1.43
C CYS A 126 -7.37 -10.67 -2.94
N PHE A 127 -7.19 -11.77 -3.63
CA PHE A 127 -7.02 -11.78 -5.08
C PHE A 127 -8.12 -12.63 -5.70
N LEU A 128 -8.79 -12.07 -6.69
CA LEU A 128 -9.90 -12.72 -7.41
C LEU A 128 -9.58 -12.78 -8.89
N ASN A 129 -10.14 -13.78 -9.57
CA ASN A 129 -10.15 -13.78 -11.01
C ASN A 129 -11.32 -12.92 -11.54
N ARG A 130 -11.43 -12.82 -12.87
CA ARG A 130 -12.48 -12.04 -13.53
C ARG A 130 -13.89 -12.47 -13.18
N SER A 131 -14.08 -13.75 -12.81
CA SER A 131 -15.38 -14.28 -12.38
C SER A 131 -15.70 -13.98 -10.91
N GLY A 132 -14.79 -13.29 -10.20
CA GLY A 132 -14.95 -12.97 -8.78
C GLY A 132 -14.63 -14.12 -7.84
N ARG A 133 -13.92 -15.14 -8.32
CA ARG A 133 -13.50 -16.27 -7.48
C ARG A 133 -12.12 -16.08 -6.92
N PRO A 134 -11.86 -16.47 -5.65
CA PRO A 134 -10.53 -16.41 -5.07
C PRO A 134 -9.50 -17.19 -5.87
N ILE A 135 -8.31 -16.61 -6.03
CA ILE A 135 -7.17 -17.25 -6.67
C ILE A 135 -5.95 -17.23 -5.75
N SER A 136 -5.06 -18.20 -5.96
CA SER A 136 -3.73 -18.20 -5.35
C SER A 136 -2.73 -17.66 -6.37
N LEU A 137 -2.10 -16.53 -6.06
CA LEU A 137 -1.05 -15.98 -6.91
C LEU A 137 0.14 -16.93 -6.99
N LYS A 138 0.43 -17.63 -5.90
CA LYS A 138 1.50 -18.63 -5.87
C LYS A 138 1.34 -19.71 -6.93
N ARG A 139 0.10 -20.15 -7.15
CA ARG A 139 -0.21 -21.20 -8.16
C ARG A 139 -0.36 -20.65 -9.55
N SER A 140 -1.08 -19.53 -9.68
CA SER A 140 -1.49 -19.00 -10.99
C SER A 140 -0.52 -18.00 -11.58
N TYR A 141 0.20 -17.25 -10.74
CA TYR A 141 1.09 -16.17 -11.16
C TYR A 141 2.37 -16.15 -10.30
N PRO A 142 3.25 -17.16 -10.44
CA PRO A 142 4.44 -17.28 -9.58
C PRO A 142 5.37 -16.08 -9.57
N GLU A 143 5.49 -15.38 -10.69
CA GLU A 143 6.35 -14.18 -10.81
C GLU A 143 5.82 -13.01 -9.97
N ILE A 144 4.49 -12.84 -9.97
CA ILE A 144 3.83 -11.82 -9.15
C ILE A 144 3.94 -12.20 -7.68
N ASP A 145 3.71 -13.47 -7.36
CA ASP A 145 3.86 -14.00 -6.00
C ASP A 145 5.25 -13.72 -5.41
N THR A 146 6.28 -13.97 -6.19
CA THR A 146 7.67 -13.71 -5.78
C THR A 146 7.89 -12.23 -5.42
N LYS A 147 7.38 -11.32 -6.23
CA LYS A 147 7.50 -9.88 -5.97
C LYS A 147 6.79 -9.46 -4.68
N PHE A 148 5.57 -9.87 -4.46
CA PHE A 148 4.86 -9.57 -3.22
C PHE A 148 5.58 -10.13 -2.01
N PHE A 149 6.08 -11.36 -2.12
CA PHE A 149 6.82 -12.00 -1.04
C PHE A 149 8.11 -11.23 -0.71
N GLU A 150 8.87 -10.81 -1.72
CA GLU A 150 10.12 -10.04 -1.53
C GLU A 150 9.90 -8.75 -0.76
N TYR A 151 8.79 -8.03 -1.05
CA TYR A 151 8.49 -6.75 -0.45
C TYR A 151 7.61 -6.85 0.81
N THR A 152 7.37 -8.05 1.30
CA THR A 152 6.64 -8.25 2.54
C THR A 152 7.57 -8.08 3.73
N ASP A 153 7.23 -7.16 4.61
CA ASP A 153 7.91 -6.92 5.88
C ASP A 153 7.34 -7.91 6.91
N ALA A 154 8.13 -8.89 7.23
CA ALA A 154 7.77 -9.89 8.24
C ALA A 154 8.35 -9.50 9.60
#